data_4860e74cc9c7196b30ee795ce6d1ce16
#
_entry.id   4860e74cc9c7196b30ee795ce6d1ce16
#
_cell.length_a   1.000
_cell.length_b   1.000
_cell.length_c   1.000
_cell.angle_alpha   90.00
_cell.angle_beta   90.00
_cell.angle_gamma   90.00
#
_symmetry.space_group_name_H-M   'P 1'
#
loop_
_entity.id
_entity.type
_entity.pdbx_description
1 polymer ?
#
loop_
_entity_poly.entity_id
_entity_poly.type
_entity_poly.pdbx_seq_one_letter_code
_entity_poly.pdbx_strand_id
1 'polypeptide(L)'
;TILIGNEIDCYKFIKFNESRSNLQIVGLILLDNKLTGSIRGISIFKNIDSLRLLLKNNRLNVDQVLITSNNLKNDLSDFYLLSKKFNLNIYNVKFEFNNNTQDNFLLDEINIENFLSRPVKLIEDSKYYSFYEKKNILITGCGGSIGSQIVKEILKYNPNKIYGLDISEENIFNITQQIAKIGFLNKCKFFVTDINNSEKIKNLIHQCKPEIVIHAAAIKHVSISEDNCDVAINTNVFGTINMLECFEKYDFFKDFIFVSTDKAVNPSSLMGMTKFLAENICRAYAQKLINKNFTIVRFGNVLASSGSVVPIFKEQIRNNGPVTVSDPNVDRYFMLINEACSLILLAGALNTSSKKNNIKTYLLDMGEPVKIIDLAKKMISLSSVDKNYIKIDITGLKKGEK
;
A
#
# COMPACT_ATOMS: atom_id res chain seq x y z
N THR A 1 -5.27 26.82 11.62
CA THR A 1 -4.19 25.91 11.22
C THR A 1 -2.94 26.14 12.08
N ILE A 2 -2.29 25.07 12.55
CA ILE A 2 -0.94 25.08 13.12
C ILE A 2 0.03 24.54 12.09
N LEU A 3 1.22 25.14 11.97
CA LEU A 3 2.28 24.72 11.07
C LEU A 3 3.44 24.12 11.88
N ILE A 4 3.94 22.97 11.45
CA ILE A 4 5.04 22.25 12.10
C ILE A 4 6.11 21.91 11.07
N GLY A 5 7.37 22.25 11.34
CA GLY A 5 8.45 21.96 10.42
C GLY A 5 9.77 22.62 10.80
N ASN A 6 10.73 22.59 9.86
CA ASN A 6 11.91 23.45 10.00
C ASN A 6 11.57 24.92 9.67
N GLU A 7 12.43 25.82 10.11
CA GLU A 7 12.21 27.26 9.93
C GLU A 7 12.05 27.66 8.46
N ILE A 8 12.89 27.11 7.58
CA ILE A 8 12.91 27.43 6.15
C ILE A 8 11.63 27.02 5.47
N ASP A 9 11.16 25.80 5.72
CA ASP A 9 9.96 25.26 5.09
C ASP A 9 8.70 25.94 5.63
N CYS A 10 8.65 26.25 6.92
CA CYS A 10 7.57 27.03 7.51
C CYS A 10 7.50 28.43 6.89
N TYR A 11 8.63 29.11 6.74
CA TYR A 11 8.70 30.43 6.11
C TYR A 11 8.23 30.41 4.66
N LYS A 12 8.68 29.44 3.86
CA LYS A 12 8.25 29.27 2.47
C LYS A 12 6.74 29.05 2.38
N PHE A 13 6.19 28.21 3.27
CA PHE A 13 4.75 27.96 3.32
C PHE A 13 3.95 29.22 3.65
N ILE A 14 4.36 29.97 4.66
CA ILE A 14 3.69 31.23 5.05
C ILE A 14 3.68 32.22 3.87
N LYS A 15 4.81 32.42 3.21
CA LYS A 15 4.92 33.31 2.05
C LYS A 15 4.00 32.89 0.90
N PHE A 16 3.91 31.60 0.64
CA PHE A 16 2.99 31.08 -0.36
C PHE A 16 1.53 31.26 0.05
N ASN A 17 1.19 30.96 1.30
CA ASN A 17 -0.16 31.07 1.83
C ASN A 17 -0.70 32.51 1.73
N GLU A 18 0.14 33.54 1.97
CA GLU A 18 -0.19 34.93 1.82
C GLU A 18 -0.58 35.30 0.38
N SER A 19 -0.03 34.61 -0.61
CA SER A 19 -0.24 34.94 -2.03
C SER A 19 -1.38 34.16 -2.69
N ARG A 20 -1.82 33.02 -2.14
CA ARG A 20 -2.71 32.08 -2.86
C ARG A 20 -3.74 31.33 -2.03
N SER A 21 -3.63 31.27 -0.72
CA SER A 21 -4.58 30.54 0.11
C SER A 21 -5.03 31.36 1.31
N ASN A 22 -6.29 31.21 1.70
CA ASN A 22 -6.88 31.89 2.85
C ASN A 22 -6.78 31.07 4.14
N LEU A 23 -5.73 30.25 4.29
CA LEU A 23 -5.54 29.48 5.50
C LEU A 23 -5.07 30.38 6.63
N GLN A 24 -5.86 30.48 7.69
CA GLN A 24 -5.46 31.20 8.89
C GLN A 24 -4.47 30.37 9.69
N ILE A 25 -3.18 30.75 9.66
CA ILE A 25 -2.13 30.14 10.46
C ILE A 25 -2.10 30.85 11.81
N VAL A 26 -2.40 30.12 12.88
CA VAL A 26 -2.51 30.66 14.25
C VAL A 26 -1.28 30.37 15.11
N GLY A 27 -0.35 29.54 14.62
CA GLY A 27 0.89 29.26 15.33
C GLY A 27 1.83 28.33 14.60
N LEU A 28 3.08 28.32 15.03
CA LEU A 28 4.19 27.53 14.50
C LEU A 28 4.82 26.68 15.58
N ILE A 29 5.28 25.48 15.23
CA ILE A 29 6.21 24.67 16.03
C ILE A 29 7.42 24.36 15.15
N LEU A 30 8.57 24.91 15.55
CA LEU A 30 9.84 24.70 14.84
C LEU A 30 10.58 23.51 15.46
N LEU A 31 11.04 22.60 14.61
CA LEU A 31 11.66 21.33 15.02
C LEU A 31 13.19 21.40 15.08
N ASP A 32 13.78 22.34 14.36
CA ASP A 32 15.23 22.50 14.21
C ASP A 32 15.82 23.64 15.04
N ASN A 33 15.01 24.50 15.64
CA ASN A 33 15.47 25.68 16.36
C ASN A 33 14.72 25.91 17.67
N LYS A 34 15.44 26.38 18.70
CA LYS A 34 14.88 26.87 19.96
C LYS A 34 14.44 28.35 19.87
N LEU A 35 14.06 28.82 18.68
CA LEU A 35 13.59 30.17 18.51
C LEU A 35 12.28 30.37 19.28
N THR A 36 12.21 31.49 19.98
CA THR A 36 10.99 31.98 20.64
C THR A 36 10.62 33.32 20.03
N GLY A 37 9.33 33.60 19.92
CA GLY A 37 8.84 34.84 19.35
C GLY A 37 7.81 34.63 18.24
N SER A 38 7.98 35.29 17.13
CA SER A 38 7.06 35.17 15.98
C SER A 38 7.80 35.24 14.65
N ILE A 39 7.27 34.54 13.64
CA ILE A 39 7.66 34.69 12.23
C ILE A 39 6.49 35.32 11.50
N ARG A 40 6.71 36.49 10.88
CA ARG A 40 5.67 37.24 10.18
C ARG A 40 4.39 37.47 11.00
N GLY A 41 4.54 37.76 12.30
CA GLY A 41 3.40 37.96 13.21
C GLY A 41 2.72 36.67 13.71
N ILE A 42 3.16 35.49 13.28
CA ILE A 42 2.63 34.21 13.73
C ILE A 42 3.46 33.69 14.89
N SER A 43 2.84 33.43 16.04
CA SER A 43 3.52 33.01 17.26
C SER A 43 4.18 31.64 17.12
N ILE A 44 5.40 31.50 17.65
CA ILE A 44 6.13 30.25 17.73
C ILE A 44 5.85 29.60 19.09
N PHE A 45 5.31 28.39 19.09
CA PHE A 45 5.14 27.57 20.29
C PHE A 45 6.42 26.79 20.57
N LYS A 46 6.82 26.78 21.84
CA LYS A 46 8.10 26.18 22.27
C LYS A 46 8.16 24.66 22.01
N ASN A 47 7.07 23.96 22.16
CA ASN A 47 6.94 22.51 21.97
C ASN A 47 5.46 22.09 21.88
N ILE A 48 5.26 20.78 21.69
CA ILE A 48 3.91 20.17 21.60
C ILE A 48 3.11 20.33 22.90
N ASP A 49 3.75 20.35 24.07
CA ASP A 49 3.08 20.50 25.35
C ASP A 49 2.49 21.91 25.53
N SER A 50 3.16 22.93 25.01
CA SER A 50 2.64 24.29 24.94
C SER A 50 1.36 24.34 24.11
N LEU A 51 1.33 23.67 22.97
CA LEU A 51 0.12 23.54 22.14
C LEU A 51 -0.98 22.76 22.87
N ARG A 52 -0.62 21.65 23.52
CA ARG A 52 -1.57 20.82 24.31
C ARG A 52 -2.28 21.63 25.41
N LEU A 53 -1.55 22.49 26.12
CA LEU A 53 -2.10 23.36 27.15
C LEU A 53 -3.07 24.41 26.58
N LEU A 54 -2.75 25.00 25.44
CA LEU A 54 -3.60 25.98 24.79
C LEU A 54 -4.91 25.38 24.25
N LEU A 55 -4.83 24.18 23.66
CA LEU A 55 -5.99 23.44 23.18
C LEU A 55 -6.88 23.00 24.35
N LYS A 56 -6.29 22.50 25.45
CA LYS A 56 -7.03 22.06 26.64
C LYS A 56 -7.81 23.19 27.31
N ASN A 57 -7.27 24.40 27.26
CA ASN A 57 -7.87 25.58 27.90
C ASN A 57 -8.81 26.37 26.95
N ASN A 58 -9.13 25.84 25.77
CA ASN A 58 -9.94 26.51 24.73
C ASN A 58 -9.44 27.92 24.36
N ARG A 59 -8.13 28.17 24.55
CA ARG A 59 -7.50 29.45 24.20
C ARG A 59 -7.08 29.53 22.74
N LEU A 60 -7.12 28.41 22.02
CA LEU A 60 -6.76 28.32 20.63
C LEU A 60 -7.78 27.44 19.91
N ASN A 61 -8.40 27.98 18.87
CA ASN A 61 -9.29 27.19 18.01
C ASN A 61 -8.48 26.69 16.81
N VAL A 62 -8.28 25.40 16.70
CA VAL A 62 -7.45 24.76 15.67
C VAL A 62 -8.23 23.62 15.08
N ASP A 63 -8.37 23.59 13.75
CA ASP A 63 -9.04 22.51 13.03
C ASP A 63 -8.02 21.54 12.42
N GLN A 64 -6.81 22.03 12.15
CA GLN A 64 -5.81 21.25 11.41
C GLN A 64 -4.37 21.63 11.74
N VAL A 65 -3.49 20.65 11.55
CA VAL A 65 -2.05 20.75 11.70
C VAL A 65 -1.38 20.41 10.36
N LEU A 66 -0.52 21.29 9.86
CA LEU A 66 0.26 21.07 8.65
C LEU A 66 1.72 20.81 9.00
N ILE A 67 2.27 19.73 8.49
CA ILE A 67 3.67 19.33 8.68
C ILE A 67 4.42 19.62 7.38
N THR A 68 5.43 20.48 7.44
CA THR A 68 6.18 20.97 6.26
C THR A 68 7.54 20.31 6.07
N SER A 69 7.94 19.36 6.91
CA SER A 69 9.25 18.73 6.85
C SER A 69 9.17 17.23 6.53
N ASN A 70 9.94 16.78 5.52
CA ASN A 70 10.02 15.38 5.10
C ASN A 70 10.89 14.50 6.02
N ASN A 71 11.61 15.06 6.99
CA ASN A 71 12.61 14.34 7.78
C ASN A 71 12.16 13.94 9.20
N LEU A 72 10.86 14.01 9.49
CA LEU A 72 10.31 13.71 10.81
C LEU A 72 10.11 12.23 11.06
N LYS A 73 11.16 11.45 11.19
CA LYS A 73 11.01 10.00 11.45
C LYS A 73 10.71 9.62 12.91
N ASN A 74 10.99 10.49 13.90
CA ASN A 74 10.96 10.05 15.32
C ASN A 74 9.99 10.78 16.26
N ASP A 75 9.38 11.92 15.90
CA ASP A 75 8.56 12.71 16.84
C ASP A 75 7.07 12.85 16.48
N LEU A 76 6.58 12.14 15.48
CA LEU A 76 5.19 12.26 15.02
C LEU A 76 4.18 11.55 15.94
N SER A 77 4.60 10.60 16.75
CA SER A 77 3.71 9.83 17.64
C SER A 77 2.93 10.73 18.60
N ASP A 78 3.59 11.74 19.16
CA ASP A 78 2.96 12.67 20.11
C ASP A 78 1.97 13.60 19.43
N PHE A 79 2.24 14.00 18.17
CA PHE A 79 1.28 14.78 17.37
C PHE A 79 0.06 13.96 16.97
N TYR A 80 0.21 12.68 16.65
CA TYR A 80 -0.92 11.79 16.38
C TYR A 80 -1.76 11.54 17.64
N LEU A 81 -1.16 11.41 18.80
CA LEU A 81 -1.88 11.31 20.05
C LEU A 81 -2.65 12.60 20.37
N LEU A 82 -2.04 13.75 20.09
CA LEU A 82 -2.68 15.05 20.26
C LEU A 82 -3.85 15.23 19.29
N SER A 83 -3.68 14.85 18.03
CA SER A 83 -4.74 14.96 17.02
C SER A 83 -5.96 14.12 17.36
N LYS A 84 -5.77 12.88 17.83
CA LYS A 84 -6.88 12.05 18.32
C LYS A 84 -7.59 12.66 19.50
N LYS A 85 -6.85 13.24 20.46
CA LYS A 85 -7.42 13.81 21.68
C LYS A 85 -8.26 15.07 21.43
N PHE A 86 -7.87 15.88 20.46
CA PHE A 86 -8.50 17.17 20.16
C PHE A 86 -9.21 17.20 18.81
N ASN A 87 -9.36 16.05 18.15
CA ASN A 87 -10.02 15.89 16.85
C ASN A 87 -9.44 16.81 15.76
N LEU A 88 -8.09 16.91 15.71
CA LEU A 88 -7.37 17.72 14.74
C LEU A 88 -7.02 16.90 13.50
N ASN A 89 -7.16 17.48 12.32
CA ASN A 89 -6.68 16.89 11.08
C ASN A 89 -5.18 17.17 10.90
N ILE A 90 -4.37 16.16 10.56
CA ILE A 90 -2.93 16.33 10.29
C ILE A 90 -2.68 16.13 8.79
N TYR A 91 -1.92 17.05 8.19
CA TYR A 91 -1.51 16.99 6.78
C TYR A 91 0.00 17.17 6.65
N ASN A 92 0.60 16.43 5.73
CA ASN A 92 1.98 16.66 5.31
C ASN A 92 1.96 17.58 4.07
N VAL A 93 2.83 18.59 4.08
CA VAL A 93 3.00 19.53 2.98
C VAL A 93 4.31 19.22 2.26
N LYS A 94 4.27 18.87 0.98
CA LYS A 94 5.47 18.74 0.14
C LYS A 94 5.59 19.93 -0.80
N PHE A 95 6.83 20.41 -0.95
CA PHE A 95 7.18 21.46 -1.91
C PHE A 95 7.62 20.78 -3.21
N GLU A 96 6.89 20.96 -4.32
CA GLU A 96 7.38 20.63 -5.64
C GLU A 96 7.93 21.87 -6.32
N PHE A 97 9.23 21.89 -6.57
CA PHE A 97 9.88 22.94 -7.36
C PHE A 97 9.72 22.58 -8.84
N ASN A 98 8.79 23.20 -9.54
CA ASN A 98 8.77 23.21 -11.00
C ASN A 98 9.56 24.41 -11.51
N ASN A 99 10.56 24.15 -12.36
CA ASN A 99 11.40 25.18 -13.00
C ASN A 99 10.64 26.14 -13.94
N ASN A 100 9.33 26.00 -14.08
CA ASN A 100 8.46 26.89 -14.86
C ASN A 100 7.38 27.53 -13.99
N THR A 101 7.68 28.69 -13.46
CA THR A 101 6.79 29.80 -13.07
C THR A 101 5.53 29.60 -12.24
N GLN A 102 5.24 28.43 -11.70
CA GLN A 102 4.17 28.25 -10.72
C GLN A 102 4.58 27.21 -9.67
N ASP A 103 4.97 27.69 -8.47
CA ASP A 103 5.09 26.84 -7.28
C ASP A 103 3.69 26.31 -6.95
N ASN A 104 3.45 25.05 -7.24
CA ASN A 104 2.21 24.37 -6.87
C ASN A 104 2.42 23.63 -5.55
N PHE A 105 1.63 23.97 -4.56
CA PHE A 105 1.46 23.19 -3.36
C PHE A 105 0.62 21.96 -3.69
N LEU A 106 1.24 20.82 -3.61
CA LEU A 106 0.51 19.59 -3.37
C LEU A 106 0.44 19.43 -1.85
N LEU A 107 -0.76 19.51 -1.27
CA LEU A 107 -1.04 18.82 -0.03
C LEU A 107 -0.86 17.33 -0.35
N ASP A 108 0.39 16.89 -0.26
CA ASP A 108 0.73 15.51 -0.54
C ASP A 108 0.36 14.71 0.68
N GLU A 109 -0.40 13.70 0.36
CA GLU A 109 -0.87 12.68 1.24
C GLU A 109 -1.86 13.17 2.32
N ILE A 110 -3.09 13.24 1.88
CA ILE A 110 -4.15 12.64 2.68
C ILE A 110 -3.50 11.40 3.28
N ASN A 111 -3.17 11.45 4.57
CA ASN A 111 -2.54 10.31 5.22
C ASN A 111 -3.53 9.17 5.08
N ILE A 112 -3.23 8.25 4.17
CA ILE A 112 -4.12 7.16 3.77
C ILE A 112 -4.49 6.33 5.00
N GLU A 113 -3.64 6.33 6.03
CA GLU A 113 -3.87 5.73 7.32
C GLU A 113 -5.10 6.33 8.04
N ASN A 114 -5.39 7.62 7.83
CA ASN A 114 -6.57 8.28 8.42
C ASN A 114 -7.91 7.78 7.84
N PHE A 115 -7.88 7.01 6.76
CA PHE A 115 -9.10 6.36 6.23
C PHE A 115 -9.37 5.02 6.88
N LEU A 116 -8.37 4.44 7.56
CA LEU A 116 -8.57 3.23 8.35
C LEU A 116 -9.16 3.61 9.70
N SER A 117 -10.31 3.04 10.03
CA SER A 117 -10.98 3.22 11.34
C SER A 117 -10.30 2.44 12.48
N ARG A 118 -9.16 1.84 12.24
CA ARG A 118 -8.41 0.98 13.15
C ARG A 118 -6.90 1.25 13.12
N PRO A 119 -6.16 0.90 14.16
CA PRO A 119 -4.71 0.99 14.14
C PRO A 119 -4.11 0.04 13.10
N VAL A 120 -3.05 0.49 12.45
CA VAL A 120 -2.26 -0.32 11.51
C VAL A 120 -1.52 -1.40 12.29
N LYS A 121 -1.63 -2.64 11.84
CA LYS A 121 -0.92 -3.78 12.44
C LYS A 121 0.37 -4.04 11.66
N LEU A 122 1.45 -3.43 12.08
CA LEU A 122 2.81 -3.81 11.63
C LEU A 122 3.37 -4.82 12.62
N ILE A 123 3.76 -5.98 12.14
CA ILE A 123 4.31 -7.05 12.97
C ILE A 123 5.82 -7.09 12.76
N GLU A 124 6.56 -6.65 13.77
CA GLU A 124 8.00 -6.82 13.89
C GLU A 124 8.26 -7.97 14.87
N ASP A 125 8.16 -9.23 14.41
CA ASP A 125 8.47 -10.37 15.24
C ASP A 125 9.73 -11.07 14.74
N SER A 126 10.74 -11.15 15.60
CA SER A 126 12.02 -11.82 15.34
C SER A 126 11.89 -13.31 14.97
N LYS A 127 10.78 -13.96 15.35
CA LYS A 127 10.52 -15.37 15.05
C LYS A 127 10.36 -15.66 13.55
N TYR A 128 9.95 -14.63 12.75
CA TYR A 128 9.80 -14.78 11.30
C TYR A 128 11.07 -14.49 10.53
N TYR A 129 12.06 -13.89 11.19
CA TYR A 129 13.36 -13.63 10.62
C TYR A 129 14.03 -14.90 10.10
N SER A 130 14.05 -15.96 10.91
CA SER A 130 14.69 -17.23 10.58
C SER A 130 14.06 -17.95 9.38
N PHE A 131 12.78 -17.68 9.06
CA PHE A 131 12.10 -18.31 7.94
C PHE A 131 12.61 -17.81 6.58
N TYR A 132 12.88 -16.50 6.46
CA TYR A 132 13.34 -15.87 5.22
C TYR A 132 14.87 -15.69 5.16
N GLU A 133 15.53 -15.75 6.31
CA GLU A 133 16.98 -15.54 6.40
C GLU A 133 17.74 -16.57 5.56
N LYS A 134 18.73 -16.08 4.78
CA LYS A 134 19.60 -16.91 3.92
C LYS A 134 18.85 -17.79 2.89
N LYS A 135 17.58 -17.52 2.62
CA LYS A 135 16.77 -18.25 1.63
C LYS A 135 16.86 -17.64 0.24
N ASN A 136 16.75 -18.49 -0.78
CA ASN A 136 16.47 -18.07 -2.15
C ASN A 136 14.94 -17.98 -2.30
N ILE A 137 14.45 -16.81 -2.69
CA ILE A 137 13.01 -16.51 -2.73
C ILE A 137 12.65 -16.06 -4.13
N LEU A 138 11.59 -16.67 -4.68
CA LEU A 138 11.02 -16.30 -5.97
C LEU A 138 9.72 -15.53 -5.76
N ILE A 139 9.58 -14.36 -6.38
CA ILE A 139 8.37 -13.53 -6.31
C ILE A 139 7.87 -13.30 -7.73
N THR A 140 6.65 -13.75 -8.04
CA THR A 140 5.98 -13.44 -9.31
C THR A 140 5.13 -12.20 -9.17
N GLY A 141 5.01 -11.39 -10.23
CA GLY A 141 4.36 -10.08 -10.16
C GLY A 141 5.14 -9.10 -9.28
N CYS A 142 6.48 -9.21 -9.28
CA CYS A 142 7.37 -8.48 -8.37
C CYS A 142 7.38 -6.96 -8.60
N GLY A 143 6.95 -6.48 -9.75
CA GLY A 143 6.85 -5.06 -10.04
C GLY A 143 5.48 -4.46 -9.73
N GLY A 144 4.46 -5.29 -9.45
CA GLY A 144 3.15 -4.83 -9.01
C GLY A 144 3.17 -4.25 -7.59
N SER A 145 2.07 -3.61 -7.16
CA SER A 145 1.99 -2.92 -5.86
C SER A 145 2.33 -3.83 -4.66
N ILE A 146 1.79 -5.05 -4.63
CA ILE A 146 2.05 -6.02 -3.56
C ILE A 146 3.44 -6.64 -3.73
N GLY A 147 3.78 -7.12 -4.94
CA GLY A 147 5.06 -7.79 -5.19
C GLY A 147 6.27 -6.91 -4.90
N SER A 148 6.23 -5.65 -5.32
CA SER A 148 7.34 -4.71 -5.09
C SER A 148 7.53 -4.37 -3.61
N GLN A 149 6.45 -4.28 -2.85
CA GLN A 149 6.53 -4.07 -1.42
C GLN A 149 7.01 -5.32 -0.68
N ILE A 150 6.58 -6.52 -1.10
CA ILE A 150 7.09 -7.79 -0.56
C ILE A 150 8.61 -7.89 -0.77
N VAL A 151 9.14 -7.52 -1.95
CA VAL A 151 10.60 -7.47 -2.19
C VAL A 151 11.29 -6.61 -1.14
N LYS A 152 10.78 -5.39 -0.89
CA LYS A 152 11.36 -4.47 0.10
C LYS A 152 11.28 -5.00 1.53
N GLU A 153 10.15 -5.59 1.90
CA GLU A 153 9.97 -6.16 3.26
C GLU A 153 10.90 -7.35 3.49
N ILE A 154 11.02 -8.28 2.53
CA ILE A 154 11.89 -9.46 2.66
C ILE A 154 13.37 -9.07 2.80
N LEU A 155 13.82 -7.98 2.16
CA LEU A 155 15.20 -7.51 2.28
C LEU A 155 15.60 -7.20 3.73
N LYS A 156 14.63 -6.82 4.58
CA LYS A 156 14.85 -6.61 6.02
C LYS A 156 15.25 -7.89 6.75
N TYR A 157 14.90 -9.07 6.21
CA TYR A 157 15.14 -10.39 6.80
C TYR A 157 16.41 -11.08 6.27
N ASN A 158 17.32 -10.34 5.65
CA ASN A 158 18.62 -10.83 5.17
C ASN A 158 18.54 -12.11 4.32
N PRO A 159 17.73 -12.15 3.24
CA PRO A 159 17.65 -13.32 2.36
C PRO A 159 19.00 -13.57 1.67
N ASN A 160 19.22 -14.80 1.17
CA ASN A 160 20.36 -15.07 0.31
C ASN A 160 20.21 -14.33 -1.03
N LYS A 161 19.12 -14.60 -1.75
CA LYS A 161 18.82 -13.94 -3.03
C LYS A 161 17.31 -13.84 -3.24
N ILE A 162 16.86 -12.72 -3.79
CA ILE A 162 15.48 -12.52 -4.27
C ILE A 162 15.49 -12.55 -5.79
N TYR A 163 14.64 -13.40 -6.35
CA TYR A 163 14.38 -13.47 -7.78
C TYR A 163 12.98 -12.96 -8.04
N GLY A 164 12.85 -11.95 -8.90
CA GLY A 164 11.55 -11.36 -9.24
C GLY A 164 11.19 -11.60 -10.69
N LEU A 165 9.94 -11.98 -10.94
CA LEU A 165 9.37 -12.12 -12.27
C LEU A 165 8.20 -11.15 -12.45
N ASP A 166 8.18 -10.42 -13.57
CA ASP A 166 7.05 -9.61 -14.00
C ASP A 166 6.96 -9.62 -15.52
N ILE A 167 5.77 -9.50 -16.06
CA ILE A 167 5.55 -9.43 -17.51
C ILE A 167 5.89 -8.04 -18.06
N SER A 168 5.77 -7.00 -17.22
CA SER A 168 6.01 -5.61 -17.61
C SER A 168 7.48 -5.23 -17.45
N GLU A 169 8.11 -4.81 -18.55
CA GLU A 169 9.46 -4.23 -18.54
C GLU A 169 9.53 -2.99 -17.66
N GLU A 170 8.54 -2.10 -17.77
CA GLU A 170 8.45 -0.88 -16.97
C GLU A 170 8.42 -1.19 -15.46
N ASN A 171 7.63 -2.16 -15.06
CA ASN A 171 7.57 -2.59 -13.66
C ASN A 171 8.93 -3.14 -13.18
N ILE A 172 9.61 -3.93 -14.01
CA ILE A 172 10.95 -4.45 -13.71
C ILE A 172 11.96 -3.31 -13.60
N PHE A 173 11.93 -2.35 -14.51
CA PHE A 173 12.79 -1.17 -14.45
C PHE A 173 12.55 -0.39 -13.15
N ASN A 174 11.29 -0.11 -12.83
CA ASN A 174 10.91 0.67 -11.64
C ASN A 174 11.34 -0.01 -10.34
N ILE A 175 11.10 -1.31 -10.18
CA ILE A 175 11.54 -2.03 -8.96
C ILE A 175 13.07 -2.08 -8.87
N THR A 176 13.77 -2.27 -9.99
CA THR A 176 15.23 -2.27 -10.04
C THR A 176 15.79 -0.94 -9.53
N GLN A 177 15.26 0.19 -10.01
CA GLN A 177 15.66 1.52 -9.56
C GLN A 177 15.38 1.74 -8.06
N GLN A 178 14.21 1.28 -7.58
CA GLN A 178 13.85 1.40 -6.16
C GLN A 178 14.81 0.60 -5.27
N ILE A 179 15.16 -0.62 -5.66
CA ILE A 179 16.08 -1.48 -4.90
C ILE A 179 17.53 -0.96 -4.98
N ALA A 180 17.94 -0.40 -6.12
CA ALA A 180 19.26 0.25 -6.26
C ALA A 180 19.39 1.44 -5.29
N LYS A 181 18.36 2.29 -5.18
CA LYS A 181 18.35 3.45 -4.25
C LYS A 181 18.54 3.07 -2.79
N ILE A 182 18.07 1.90 -2.38
CA ILE A 182 18.24 1.41 -0.98
C ILE A 182 19.47 0.51 -0.81
N GLY A 183 20.31 0.34 -1.85
CA GLY A 183 21.61 -0.33 -1.78
C GLY A 183 21.58 -1.86 -1.77
N PHE A 184 20.44 -2.51 -2.11
CA PHE A 184 20.29 -3.97 -2.03
C PHE A 184 20.24 -4.66 -3.40
N LEU A 185 20.67 -4.01 -4.48
CA LEU A 185 20.60 -4.59 -5.83
C LEU A 185 21.41 -5.89 -5.96
N ASN A 186 22.51 -6.00 -5.22
CA ASN A 186 23.34 -7.22 -5.18
C ASN A 186 22.58 -8.44 -4.62
N LYS A 187 21.52 -8.24 -3.85
CA LYS A 187 20.65 -9.29 -3.29
C LYS A 187 19.48 -9.66 -4.21
N CYS A 188 19.24 -8.92 -5.28
CA CYS A 188 18.09 -9.11 -6.15
C CYS A 188 18.49 -9.43 -7.58
N LYS A 189 17.63 -10.17 -8.29
CA LYS A 189 17.72 -10.37 -9.73
C LYS A 189 16.30 -10.40 -10.30
N PHE A 190 16.01 -9.52 -11.25
CA PHE A 190 14.69 -9.37 -11.84
C PHE A 190 14.68 -9.79 -13.30
N PHE A 191 13.56 -10.39 -13.75
CA PHE A 191 13.41 -10.91 -15.10
C PHE A 191 12.07 -10.48 -15.69
N VAL A 192 12.10 -9.96 -16.90
CA VAL A 192 10.88 -9.75 -17.70
C VAL A 192 10.43 -11.10 -18.25
N THR A 193 9.31 -11.61 -17.77
CA THR A 193 8.80 -12.92 -18.20
C THR A 193 7.32 -13.08 -17.92
N ASP A 194 6.61 -13.73 -18.85
CA ASP A 194 5.25 -14.19 -18.65
C ASP A 194 5.26 -15.52 -17.89
N ILE A 195 4.44 -15.62 -16.83
CA ILE A 195 4.27 -16.88 -16.07
C ILE A 195 3.60 -18.00 -16.89
N ASN A 196 2.99 -17.66 -18.03
CA ASN A 196 2.45 -18.63 -18.98
C ASN A 196 3.53 -19.27 -19.87
N ASN A 197 4.72 -18.68 -19.96
CA ASN A 197 5.84 -19.28 -20.69
C ASN A 197 6.51 -20.36 -19.85
N SER A 198 5.94 -21.58 -19.87
CA SER A 198 6.37 -22.69 -19.02
C SER A 198 7.84 -23.08 -19.24
N GLU A 199 8.36 -23.02 -20.45
CA GLU A 199 9.76 -23.34 -20.75
C GLU A 199 10.71 -22.32 -20.11
N LYS A 200 10.45 -21.02 -20.29
CA LYS A 200 11.25 -19.96 -19.70
C LYS A 200 11.21 -20.00 -18.17
N ILE A 201 10.02 -20.26 -17.59
CA ILE A 201 9.86 -20.42 -16.14
C ILE A 201 10.66 -21.62 -15.63
N LYS A 202 10.59 -22.79 -16.27
CA LYS A 202 11.38 -23.98 -15.90
C LYS A 202 12.88 -23.69 -15.91
N ASN A 203 13.37 -23.03 -16.94
CA ASN A 203 14.79 -22.66 -17.07
C ASN A 203 15.23 -21.69 -15.97
N LEU A 204 14.45 -20.64 -15.72
CA LEU A 204 14.73 -19.66 -14.65
C LEU A 204 14.73 -20.31 -13.27
N ILE A 205 13.73 -21.14 -12.95
CA ILE A 205 13.62 -21.85 -11.68
C ILE A 205 14.81 -22.78 -11.47
N HIS A 206 15.21 -23.52 -12.50
CA HIS A 206 16.38 -24.40 -12.42
C HIS A 206 17.69 -23.62 -12.13
N GLN A 207 17.85 -22.43 -12.68
CA GLN A 207 19.00 -21.55 -12.40
C GLN A 207 18.95 -20.94 -11.00
N CYS A 208 17.78 -20.50 -10.56
CA CYS A 208 17.60 -19.73 -9.33
C CYS A 208 17.50 -20.61 -8.08
N LYS A 209 17.03 -21.85 -8.21
CA LYS A 209 16.80 -22.82 -7.15
C LYS A 209 16.13 -22.21 -5.91
N PRO A 210 14.94 -21.56 -6.06
CA PRO A 210 14.27 -20.91 -4.95
C PRO A 210 13.68 -21.95 -3.97
N GLU A 211 13.80 -21.68 -2.67
CA GLU A 211 13.20 -22.48 -1.62
C GLU A 211 11.77 -22.06 -1.31
N ILE A 212 11.50 -20.76 -1.43
CA ILE A 212 10.19 -20.14 -1.17
C ILE A 212 9.69 -19.47 -2.44
N VAL A 213 8.42 -19.70 -2.77
CA VAL A 213 7.71 -18.98 -3.84
C VAL A 213 6.63 -18.11 -3.24
N ILE A 214 6.59 -16.82 -3.61
CA ILE A 214 5.48 -15.92 -3.32
C ILE A 214 4.82 -15.57 -4.66
N HIS A 215 3.64 -16.14 -4.88
CA HIS A 215 2.93 -16.01 -6.13
C HIS A 215 1.92 -14.86 -6.06
N ALA A 216 2.34 -13.66 -6.52
CA ALA A 216 1.52 -12.46 -6.53
C ALA A 216 1.13 -11.99 -7.95
N ALA A 217 1.62 -12.64 -9.01
CA ALA A 217 1.22 -12.33 -10.37
C ALA A 217 -0.26 -12.67 -10.59
N ALA A 218 -1.04 -11.70 -11.05
CA ALA A 218 -2.46 -11.88 -11.36
C ALA A 218 -3.02 -10.69 -12.14
N ILE A 219 -4.06 -10.93 -12.94
CA ILE A 219 -5.00 -9.90 -13.40
C ILE A 219 -5.98 -9.65 -12.25
N LYS A 220 -6.00 -8.42 -11.69
CA LYS A 220 -6.73 -8.09 -10.46
C LYS A 220 -7.94 -7.17 -10.65
N HIS A 221 -8.02 -6.45 -11.76
CA HIS A 221 -9.13 -5.52 -12.02
C HIS A 221 -10.36 -6.26 -12.51
N VAL A 222 -11.47 -6.12 -11.78
CA VAL A 222 -12.73 -6.84 -12.05
C VAL A 222 -13.24 -6.51 -13.45
N SER A 223 -13.44 -5.25 -13.81
CA SER A 223 -13.97 -4.85 -15.12
C SER A 223 -13.08 -5.33 -16.27
N ILE A 224 -11.76 -5.17 -16.14
CA ILE A 224 -10.80 -5.64 -17.17
C ILE A 224 -10.90 -7.16 -17.34
N SER A 225 -11.05 -7.92 -16.25
CA SER A 225 -11.19 -9.37 -16.33
C SER A 225 -12.48 -9.80 -17.00
N GLU A 226 -13.59 -9.07 -16.79
CA GLU A 226 -14.87 -9.38 -17.45
C GLU A 226 -14.81 -9.19 -18.97
N ASP A 227 -14.03 -8.18 -19.44
CA ASP A 227 -13.85 -7.88 -20.85
C ASP A 227 -12.74 -8.73 -21.51
N ASN A 228 -11.82 -9.31 -20.70
CA ASN A 228 -10.66 -10.08 -21.18
C ASN A 228 -10.58 -11.41 -20.43
N CYS A 229 -11.60 -12.24 -20.61
CA CYS A 229 -11.78 -13.50 -19.88
C CYS A 229 -10.63 -14.48 -20.09
N ASP A 230 -10.16 -14.59 -21.32
CA ASP A 230 -9.04 -15.47 -21.72
C ASP A 230 -7.74 -15.06 -21.03
N VAL A 231 -7.42 -13.77 -20.99
CA VAL A 231 -6.22 -13.24 -20.33
C VAL A 231 -6.28 -13.50 -18.82
N ALA A 232 -7.46 -13.25 -18.20
CA ALA A 232 -7.64 -13.48 -16.77
C ALA A 232 -7.51 -14.97 -16.40
N ILE A 233 -8.09 -15.88 -17.18
CA ILE A 233 -7.99 -17.32 -16.99
C ILE A 233 -6.55 -17.79 -17.23
N ASN A 234 -5.94 -17.38 -18.32
CA ASN A 234 -4.55 -17.77 -18.64
C ASN A 234 -3.60 -17.34 -17.52
N THR A 235 -3.67 -16.08 -17.08
CA THR A 235 -2.75 -15.60 -16.06
C THR A 235 -3.05 -16.18 -14.68
N ASN A 236 -4.32 -16.09 -14.22
CA ASN A 236 -4.64 -16.43 -12.83
C ASN A 236 -4.75 -17.93 -12.58
N VAL A 237 -5.12 -18.72 -13.61
CA VAL A 237 -5.30 -20.17 -13.48
C VAL A 237 -4.13 -20.92 -14.09
N PHE A 238 -3.92 -20.82 -15.41
CA PHE A 238 -2.85 -21.58 -16.08
C PHE A 238 -1.45 -21.12 -15.65
N GLY A 239 -1.25 -19.82 -15.44
CA GLY A 239 0.00 -19.30 -14.87
C GLY A 239 0.27 -19.86 -13.48
N THR A 240 -0.77 -20.02 -12.63
CA THR A 240 -0.64 -20.68 -11.32
C THR A 240 -0.30 -22.16 -11.48
N ILE A 241 -0.93 -22.89 -12.42
CA ILE A 241 -0.62 -24.29 -12.71
C ILE A 241 0.84 -24.44 -13.13
N ASN A 242 1.34 -23.63 -14.07
CA ASN A 242 2.72 -23.64 -14.51
C ASN A 242 3.72 -23.49 -13.34
N MET A 243 3.41 -22.60 -12.41
CA MET A 243 4.22 -22.43 -11.20
C MET A 243 4.18 -23.64 -10.28
N LEU A 244 3.01 -24.26 -10.12
CA LEU A 244 2.81 -25.43 -9.27
C LEU A 244 3.44 -26.71 -9.87
N GLU A 245 3.42 -26.88 -11.19
CA GLU A 245 4.13 -27.96 -11.88
C GLU A 245 5.65 -27.86 -11.64
N CYS A 246 6.21 -26.66 -11.69
CA CYS A 246 7.60 -26.46 -11.32
C CYS A 246 7.84 -26.74 -9.86
N PHE A 247 6.95 -26.30 -8.98
CA PHE A 247 7.02 -26.53 -7.54
C PHE A 247 6.95 -28.03 -7.21
N GLU A 248 6.17 -28.79 -7.93
CA GLU A 248 6.12 -30.26 -7.82
C GLU A 248 7.43 -30.91 -8.24
N LYS A 249 7.96 -30.50 -9.38
CA LYS A 249 9.10 -31.14 -10.05
C LYS A 249 10.41 -31.07 -9.27
N TYR A 250 10.64 -29.98 -8.51
CA TYR A 250 11.93 -29.71 -7.89
C TYR A 250 11.88 -29.80 -6.37
N ASP A 251 12.79 -30.55 -5.76
CA ASP A 251 12.84 -30.79 -4.32
C ASP A 251 13.42 -29.63 -3.50
N PHE A 252 14.08 -28.67 -4.13
CA PHE A 252 14.57 -27.49 -3.42
C PHE A 252 13.44 -26.56 -2.95
N PHE A 253 12.28 -26.60 -3.58
CA PHE A 253 11.11 -25.89 -3.12
C PHE A 253 10.55 -26.45 -1.81
N LYS A 254 10.22 -25.59 -0.86
CA LYS A 254 9.64 -25.96 0.43
C LYS A 254 8.30 -25.28 0.69
N ASP A 255 8.17 -24.00 0.34
CA ASP A 255 7.02 -23.19 0.70
C ASP A 255 6.44 -22.45 -0.51
N PHE A 256 5.13 -22.54 -0.70
CA PHE A 256 4.37 -21.84 -1.73
C PHE A 256 3.34 -20.91 -1.07
N ILE A 257 3.53 -19.58 -1.19
CA ILE A 257 2.65 -18.57 -0.64
C ILE A 257 1.84 -17.98 -1.80
N PHE A 258 0.55 -18.25 -1.80
CA PHE A 258 -0.40 -17.78 -2.82
C PHE A 258 -1.13 -16.53 -2.35
N VAL A 259 -0.95 -15.43 -3.07
CA VAL A 259 -1.64 -14.16 -2.82
C VAL A 259 -3.03 -14.23 -3.43
N SER A 260 -4.06 -14.26 -2.60
CA SER A 260 -5.47 -14.33 -2.98
C SER A 260 -6.24 -13.08 -2.57
N THR A 261 -7.56 -13.14 -2.57
CA THR A 261 -8.47 -12.01 -2.35
C THR A 261 -9.72 -12.44 -1.60
N ASP A 262 -10.39 -11.50 -0.92
CA ASP A 262 -11.73 -11.63 -0.36
C ASP A 262 -12.77 -12.03 -1.43
N LYS A 263 -12.56 -11.61 -2.68
CA LYS A 263 -13.46 -11.87 -3.81
C LYS A 263 -13.43 -13.31 -4.31
N ALA A 264 -12.49 -14.14 -3.81
CA ALA A 264 -12.49 -15.59 -4.02
C ALA A 264 -13.54 -16.32 -3.14
N VAL A 265 -14.13 -15.63 -2.16
CA VAL A 265 -15.22 -16.15 -1.32
C VAL A 265 -16.56 -15.83 -1.98
N ASN A 266 -17.34 -16.86 -2.30
CA ASN A 266 -18.62 -16.70 -3.04
C ASN A 266 -18.47 -15.76 -4.25
N PRO A 267 -17.63 -16.12 -5.23
CA PRO A 267 -17.24 -15.22 -6.29
C PRO A 267 -18.42 -14.84 -7.19
N SER A 268 -18.60 -13.55 -7.41
CA SER A 268 -19.60 -12.97 -8.33
C SER A 268 -18.98 -12.37 -9.58
N SER A 269 -17.65 -12.34 -9.68
CA SER A 269 -16.90 -11.83 -10.82
C SER A 269 -15.97 -12.88 -11.38
N LEU A 270 -15.63 -12.76 -12.67
CA LEU A 270 -14.66 -13.64 -13.31
C LEU A 270 -13.31 -13.63 -12.57
N MET A 271 -12.83 -12.44 -12.21
CA MET A 271 -11.58 -12.33 -11.43
C MET A 271 -11.66 -13.13 -10.12
N GLY A 272 -12.76 -13.00 -9.37
CA GLY A 272 -13.00 -13.77 -8.15
C GLY A 272 -13.05 -15.28 -8.42
N MET A 273 -13.72 -15.71 -9.50
CA MET A 273 -13.82 -17.12 -9.92
C MET A 273 -12.43 -17.69 -10.27
N THR A 274 -11.60 -16.95 -11.02
CA THR A 274 -10.24 -17.40 -11.37
C THR A 274 -9.37 -17.56 -10.12
N LYS A 275 -9.48 -16.66 -9.14
CA LYS A 275 -8.74 -16.78 -7.87
C LYS A 275 -9.26 -17.94 -7.02
N PHE A 276 -10.58 -18.12 -6.94
CA PHE A 276 -11.18 -19.29 -6.27
C PHE A 276 -10.70 -20.62 -6.88
N LEU A 277 -10.67 -20.71 -8.22
CA LEU A 277 -10.19 -21.92 -8.91
C LEU A 277 -8.70 -22.14 -8.63
N ALA A 278 -7.87 -21.09 -8.69
CA ALA A 278 -6.46 -21.18 -8.38
C ALA A 278 -6.19 -21.62 -6.93
N GLU A 279 -6.99 -21.17 -5.96
CA GLU A 279 -6.91 -21.68 -4.59
C GLU A 279 -7.22 -23.19 -4.50
N ASN A 280 -8.24 -23.68 -5.24
CA ASN A 280 -8.58 -25.10 -5.24
C ASN A 280 -7.48 -25.94 -5.92
N ILE A 281 -6.84 -25.40 -6.95
CA ILE A 281 -5.66 -26.02 -7.58
C ILE A 281 -4.51 -26.11 -6.56
N CYS A 282 -4.23 -25.03 -5.82
CA CYS A 282 -3.23 -25.07 -4.73
C CYS A 282 -3.56 -26.16 -3.70
N ARG A 283 -4.85 -26.33 -3.33
CA ARG A 283 -5.29 -27.39 -2.40
C ARG A 283 -5.07 -28.77 -2.96
N ALA A 284 -5.36 -29.00 -4.25
CA ALA A 284 -5.11 -30.28 -4.92
C ALA A 284 -3.61 -30.63 -4.94
N TYR A 285 -2.75 -29.66 -5.25
CA TYR A 285 -1.30 -29.88 -5.19
C TYR A 285 -0.79 -30.12 -3.76
N ALA A 286 -1.35 -29.46 -2.76
CA ALA A 286 -0.99 -29.67 -1.37
C ALA A 286 -1.31 -31.10 -0.90
N GLN A 287 -2.44 -31.69 -1.34
CA GLN A 287 -2.78 -33.08 -1.05
C GLN A 287 -1.78 -34.07 -1.66
N LYS A 288 -1.24 -33.73 -2.84
CA LYS A 288 -0.24 -34.55 -3.54
C LYS A 288 1.17 -34.38 -2.95
N LEU A 289 1.52 -33.18 -2.51
CA LEU A 289 2.88 -32.79 -2.11
C LEU A 289 2.99 -32.60 -0.60
N ILE A 290 2.82 -33.68 0.16
CA ILE A 290 2.72 -33.70 1.63
C ILE A 290 3.95 -33.12 2.37
N ASN A 291 5.11 -33.09 1.72
CA ASN A 291 6.37 -32.57 2.27
C ASN A 291 6.64 -31.09 1.93
N LYS A 292 5.70 -30.42 1.28
CA LYS A 292 5.80 -29.01 0.87
C LYS A 292 4.63 -28.22 1.47
N ASN A 293 4.89 -27.00 1.90
CA ASN A 293 3.89 -26.18 2.56
C ASN A 293 3.19 -25.24 1.57
N PHE A 294 1.89 -25.06 1.76
CA PHE A 294 1.06 -24.15 0.96
C PHE A 294 0.35 -23.15 1.86
N THR A 295 0.53 -21.88 1.58
CA THR A 295 -0.13 -20.81 2.33
C THR A 295 -0.97 -19.99 1.37
N ILE A 296 -2.27 -19.92 1.59
CA ILE A 296 -3.19 -19.05 0.85
C ILE A 296 -3.50 -17.85 1.74
N VAL A 297 -3.32 -16.64 1.22
CA VAL A 297 -3.60 -15.42 1.97
C VAL A 297 -4.66 -14.59 1.26
N ARG A 298 -5.80 -14.40 1.91
CA ARG A 298 -6.94 -13.62 1.43
C ARG A 298 -6.97 -12.26 2.12
N PHE A 299 -7.17 -11.20 1.37
CA PHE A 299 -7.39 -9.84 1.87
C PHE A 299 -8.21 -9.02 0.89
N GLY A 300 -8.75 -7.89 1.36
CA GLY A 300 -9.57 -6.99 0.57
C GLY A 300 -8.78 -5.98 -0.25
N ASN A 301 -9.31 -4.77 -0.35
CA ASN A 301 -8.68 -3.74 -1.15
C ASN A 301 -7.46 -3.15 -0.40
N VAL A 302 -6.41 -2.87 -1.17
CA VAL A 302 -5.21 -2.23 -0.64
C VAL A 302 -5.21 -0.76 -1.06
N LEU A 303 -5.14 0.13 -0.07
CA LEU A 303 -5.13 1.58 -0.30
C LEU A 303 -3.92 2.00 -1.13
N ALA A 304 -4.14 2.93 -2.06
CA ALA A 304 -3.13 3.48 -2.95
C ALA A 304 -2.39 2.47 -3.86
N SER A 305 -2.94 1.27 -4.07
CA SER A 305 -2.43 0.37 -5.10
C SER A 305 -2.74 0.93 -6.51
N SER A 306 -1.89 0.62 -7.50
CA SER A 306 -2.08 1.07 -8.90
C SER A 306 -3.48 0.75 -9.40
N GLY A 307 -4.15 1.74 -10.02
CA GLY A 307 -5.50 1.63 -10.55
C GLY A 307 -6.59 1.45 -9.49
N SER A 308 -6.30 1.68 -8.19
CA SER A 308 -7.32 1.65 -7.14
C SER A 308 -8.05 2.99 -7.01
N VAL A 309 -9.15 2.99 -6.25
CA VAL A 309 -10.04 4.13 -6.08
C VAL A 309 -9.35 5.41 -5.58
N VAL A 310 -8.37 5.29 -4.67
CA VAL A 310 -7.70 6.47 -4.09
C VAL A 310 -6.87 7.25 -5.11
N PRO A 311 -5.96 6.66 -5.92
CA PRO A 311 -5.30 7.35 -7.01
C PRO A 311 -6.27 7.99 -8.02
N ILE A 312 -7.36 7.28 -8.38
CA ILE A 312 -8.37 7.79 -9.31
C ILE A 312 -9.04 9.04 -8.73
N PHE A 313 -9.50 8.99 -7.47
CA PHE A 313 -10.12 10.14 -6.82
C PHE A 313 -9.15 11.32 -6.68
N LYS A 314 -7.86 11.06 -6.34
CA LYS A 314 -6.83 12.10 -6.31
C LYS A 314 -6.70 12.81 -7.65
N GLU A 315 -6.65 12.06 -8.74
CA GLU A 315 -6.54 12.62 -10.10
C GLU A 315 -7.80 13.41 -10.48
N GLN A 316 -9.00 12.88 -10.22
CA GLN A 316 -10.26 13.57 -10.48
C GLN A 316 -10.38 14.86 -9.67
N ILE A 317 -9.99 14.86 -8.40
CA ILE A 317 -9.97 16.06 -7.55
C ILE A 317 -8.98 17.10 -8.08
N ARG A 318 -7.78 16.69 -8.51
CA ARG A 318 -6.79 17.58 -9.13
C ARG A 318 -7.34 18.27 -10.39
N ASN A 319 -8.17 17.56 -11.14
CA ASN A 319 -8.82 18.05 -12.36
C ASN A 319 -10.14 18.78 -12.09
N ASN A 320 -10.43 19.17 -10.83
CA ASN A 320 -11.66 19.85 -10.38
C ASN A 320 -12.93 18.99 -10.54
N GLY A 321 -12.81 17.69 -10.54
CA GLY A 321 -13.92 16.75 -10.59
C GLY A 321 -14.46 16.47 -12.01
N PRO A 322 -15.63 15.80 -12.13
CA PRO A 322 -16.34 15.18 -11.01
C PRO A 322 -15.59 13.95 -10.43
N VAL A 323 -15.82 13.64 -9.15
CA VAL A 323 -15.38 12.38 -8.55
C VAL A 323 -16.43 11.31 -8.86
N THR A 324 -16.03 10.20 -9.47
CA THR A 324 -16.95 9.16 -9.92
C THR A 324 -17.03 8.02 -8.91
N VAL A 325 -18.24 7.68 -8.48
CA VAL A 325 -18.55 6.57 -7.57
C VAL A 325 -19.55 5.64 -8.26
N SER A 326 -19.29 4.32 -8.25
CA SER A 326 -20.16 3.36 -8.94
C SER A 326 -21.55 3.26 -8.31
N ASP A 327 -21.64 3.18 -6.98
CA ASP A 327 -22.90 3.13 -6.24
C ASP A 327 -22.70 3.68 -4.82
N PRO A 328 -23.66 4.44 -4.26
CA PRO A 328 -23.55 5.02 -2.92
C PRO A 328 -23.48 3.99 -1.78
N ASN A 329 -24.01 2.79 -2.03
CA ASN A 329 -24.07 1.73 -1.01
C ASN A 329 -22.87 0.80 -1.03
N VAL A 330 -21.99 0.92 -2.02
CA VAL A 330 -20.79 0.07 -2.10
C VAL A 330 -19.85 0.38 -0.95
N ASP A 331 -19.51 -0.66 -0.23
CA ASP A 331 -18.47 -0.65 0.79
C ASP A 331 -17.31 -1.58 0.43
N ARG A 332 -16.15 -1.34 1.01
CA ARG A 332 -14.94 -2.17 0.80
C ARG A 332 -14.12 -2.22 2.08
N TYR A 333 -13.54 -3.38 2.30
CA TYR A 333 -12.49 -3.52 3.30
C TYR A 333 -11.19 -2.96 2.76
N PHE A 334 -10.51 -2.17 3.57
CA PHE A 334 -9.24 -1.57 3.21
C PHE A 334 -8.13 -1.89 4.20
N MET A 335 -6.91 -2.00 3.66
CA MET A 335 -5.68 -2.06 4.46
C MET A 335 -4.53 -1.35 3.74
N LEU A 336 -3.47 -1.03 4.46
CA LEU A 336 -2.26 -0.47 3.86
C LEU A 336 -1.46 -1.53 3.12
N ILE A 337 -0.71 -1.13 2.08
CA ILE A 337 0.17 -2.03 1.33
C ILE A 337 1.21 -2.67 2.26
N ASN A 338 1.86 -1.86 3.11
CA ASN A 338 2.88 -2.34 4.05
C ASN A 338 2.30 -3.34 5.04
N GLU A 339 1.10 -3.08 5.56
CA GLU A 339 0.38 -3.98 6.46
C GLU A 339 0.05 -5.31 5.78
N ALA A 340 -0.53 -5.26 4.58
CA ALA A 340 -0.84 -6.47 3.80
C ALA A 340 0.41 -7.32 3.58
N CYS A 341 1.51 -6.70 3.16
CA CYS A 341 2.75 -7.41 2.88
C CYS A 341 3.39 -8.02 4.13
N SER A 342 3.43 -7.29 5.25
CA SER A 342 3.90 -7.83 6.53
C SER A 342 3.08 -9.04 6.97
N LEU A 343 1.75 -8.98 6.84
CA LEU A 343 0.86 -10.08 7.21
C LEU A 343 0.94 -11.27 6.25
N ILE A 344 1.18 -11.04 4.95
CA ILE A 344 1.45 -12.13 3.98
C ILE A 344 2.72 -12.88 4.36
N LEU A 345 3.79 -12.16 4.69
CA LEU A 345 5.05 -12.77 5.11
C LEU A 345 4.90 -13.53 6.43
N LEU A 346 4.17 -12.96 7.38
CA LEU A 346 3.83 -13.62 8.62
C LEU A 346 3.07 -14.94 8.39
N ALA A 347 2.03 -14.92 7.55
CA ALA A 347 1.22 -16.10 7.25
C ALA A 347 2.08 -17.24 6.65
N GLY A 348 3.02 -16.90 5.75
CA GLY A 348 3.98 -17.84 5.19
C GLY A 348 4.82 -18.51 6.26
N ALA A 349 5.41 -17.71 7.17
CA ALA A 349 6.26 -18.23 8.25
C ALA A 349 5.48 -19.07 9.28
N LEU A 350 4.23 -18.74 9.58
CA LEU A 350 3.39 -19.49 10.53
C LEU A 350 3.00 -20.89 10.04
N ASN A 351 3.03 -21.13 8.73
CA ASN A 351 2.59 -22.43 8.18
C ASN A 351 3.63 -23.55 8.37
N THR A 352 4.90 -23.20 8.56
CA THR A 352 5.98 -24.22 8.71
C THR A 352 5.92 -25.01 10.01
N SER A 353 5.15 -24.56 10.99
CA SER A 353 5.15 -25.12 12.34
C SER A 353 4.18 -26.30 12.55
N SER A 354 3.36 -26.70 11.57
CA SER A 354 2.36 -27.75 11.76
C SER A 354 2.59 -28.98 10.86
N LYS A 355 3.13 -30.04 11.44
CA LYS A 355 3.38 -31.32 10.75
C LYS A 355 2.13 -32.07 10.26
N LYS A 356 0.91 -31.65 10.62
CA LYS A 356 -0.34 -32.40 10.31
C LYS A 356 -1.13 -31.85 9.12
N ASN A 357 -0.93 -30.60 8.73
CA ASN A 357 -1.66 -30.00 7.60
C ASN A 357 -0.72 -29.04 6.87
N ASN A 358 -0.31 -29.42 5.68
CA ASN A 358 0.64 -28.65 4.86
C ASN A 358 0.01 -27.51 4.08
N ILE A 359 -1.32 -27.32 4.17
CA ILE A 359 -2.00 -26.16 3.56
C ILE A 359 -2.80 -25.39 4.60
N LYS A 360 -2.63 -24.08 4.61
CA LYS A 360 -3.42 -23.15 5.44
C LYS A 360 -3.93 -21.99 4.62
N THR A 361 -5.16 -21.57 4.91
CA THR A 361 -5.75 -20.35 4.36
C THR A 361 -5.90 -19.33 5.47
N TYR A 362 -5.28 -18.17 5.31
CA TYR A 362 -5.38 -17.04 6.22
C TYR A 362 -6.25 -15.94 5.61
N LEU A 363 -7.15 -15.40 6.39
CA LEU A 363 -7.87 -14.16 6.11
C LEU A 363 -7.25 -13.06 6.96
N LEU A 364 -6.78 -12.00 6.31
CA LEU A 364 -6.22 -10.87 7.04
C LEU A 364 -7.33 -10.03 7.68
N ASP A 365 -7.10 -9.59 8.92
CA ASP A 365 -8.03 -8.73 9.63
C ASP A 365 -7.99 -7.30 9.04
N MET A 366 -9.07 -6.92 8.40
CA MET A 366 -9.20 -5.63 7.69
C MET A 366 -10.04 -4.61 8.47
N GLY A 367 -10.58 -5.00 9.65
CA GLY A 367 -11.47 -4.17 10.44
C GLY A 367 -12.85 -3.98 9.78
N GLU A 368 -13.44 -2.79 9.94
CA GLU A 368 -14.75 -2.47 9.38
C GLU A 368 -14.69 -2.03 7.91
N PRO A 369 -15.72 -2.32 7.11
CA PRO A 369 -15.78 -1.84 5.73
C PRO A 369 -16.01 -0.34 5.67
N VAL A 370 -15.51 0.31 4.65
CA VAL A 370 -15.64 1.74 4.40
C VAL A 370 -16.50 1.98 3.16
N LYS A 371 -17.53 2.82 3.27
CA LYS A 371 -18.32 3.24 2.10
C LYS A 371 -17.49 4.08 1.15
N ILE A 372 -17.51 3.72 -0.14
CA ILE A 372 -16.72 4.41 -1.18
C ILE A 372 -17.14 5.88 -1.31
N ILE A 373 -18.42 6.17 -1.14
CA ILE A 373 -18.93 7.56 -1.19
C ILE A 373 -18.40 8.40 -0.01
N ASP A 374 -18.25 7.80 1.17
CA ASP A 374 -17.72 8.51 2.33
C ASP A 374 -16.20 8.76 2.19
N LEU A 375 -15.49 7.79 1.57
CA LEU A 375 -14.10 7.98 1.17
C LEU A 375 -13.97 9.17 0.18
N ALA A 376 -14.82 9.23 -0.85
CA ALA A 376 -14.83 10.33 -1.81
C ALA A 376 -15.07 11.69 -1.14
N LYS A 377 -16.15 11.80 -0.32
CA LYS A 377 -16.46 13.02 0.44
C LYS A 377 -15.31 13.46 1.32
N LYS A 378 -14.69 12.51 2.04
CA LYS A 378 -13.54 12.78 2.91
C LYS A 378 -12.34 13.27 2.10
N MET A 379 -12.04 12.66 0.95
CA MET A 379 -10.96 13.09 0.07
C MET A 379 -11.19 14.49 -0.51
N ILE A 380 -12.40 14.82 -0.95
CA ILE A 380 -12.79 16.16 -1.38
C ILE A 380 -12.63 17.16 -0.23
N SER A 381 -13.11 16.82 0.96
CA SER A 381 -13.02 17.70 2.13
C SER A 381 -11.59 18.00 2.57
N LEU A 382 -10.66 17.10 2.27
CA LEU A 382 -9.24 17.18 2.60
C LEU A 382 -8.42 17.83 1.48
N SER A 383 -9.01 18.03 0.30
CA SER A 383 -8.33 18.72 -0.80
C SER A 383 -8.30 20.23 -0.57
N SER A 384 -7.28 20.90 -1.13
CA SER A 384 -7.16 22.35 -1.13
C SER A 384 -8.06 23.04 -2.18
N VAL A 385 -8.76 22.25 -2.99
CA VAL A 385 -9.68 22.75 -4.02
C VAL A 385 -10.97 23.23 -3.34
N ASP A 386 -11.57 24.30 -3.87
CA ASP A 386 -12.82 24.84 -3.33
C ASP A 386 -13.91 23.75 -3.37
N LYS A 387 -14.34 23.33 -2.19
CA LYS A 387 -15.25 22.19 -1.96
C LYS A 387 -16.59 22.32 -2.69
N ASN A 388 -17.01 23.55 -3.00
CA ASN A 388 -18.30 23.83 -3.60
C ASN A 388 -18.39 23.46 -5.10
N TYR A 389 -17.25 23.19 -5.74
CA TYR A 389 -17.19 22.93 -7.18
C TYR A 389 -17.02 21.44 -7.52
N ILE A 390 -16.55 20.59 -6.59
CA ILE A 390 -16.31 19.18 -6.90
C ILE A 390 -17.59 18.36 -6.64
N LYS A 391 -18.22 17.94 -7.72
CA LYS A 391 -19.40 17.06 -7.67
C LYS A 391 -18.98 15.59 -7.57
N ILE A 392 -19.87 14.78 -6.97
CA ILE A 392 -19.76 13.32 -7.00
C ILE A 392 -20.82 12.80 -7.98
N ASP A 393 -20.36 12.12 -9.02
CA ASP A 393 -21.22 11.51 -10.03
C ASP A 393 -21.36 10.02 -9.78
N ILE A 394 -22.59 9.52 -9.80
CA ILE A 394 -22.89 8.09 -9.66
C ILE A 394 -22.94 7.47 -11.06
N THR A 395 -22.01 6.52 -11.32
CA THR A 395 -21.83 5.95 -12.67
C THR A 395 -22.55 4.62 -12.89
N GLY A 396 -23.11 4.02 -11.84
CA GLY A 396 -23.67 2.67 -11.88
C GLY A 396 -22.60 1.58 -11.66
N LEU A 397 -23.04 0.43 -11.16
CA LEU A 397 -22.17 -0.74 -10.97
C LEU A 397 -21.75 -1.31 -12.33
N LYS A 398 -20.48 -1.65 -12.48
CA LYS A 398 -19.97 -2.37 -13.64
C LYS A 398 -20.21 -3.86 -13.49
N LYS A 399 -20.16 -4.59 -14.61
CA LYS A 399 -20.26 -6.05 -14.63
C LYS A 399 -19.25 -6.66 -13.66
N GLY A 400 -19.70 -7.58 -12.80
CA GLY A 400 -18.87 -8.25 -11.80
C GLY A 400 -18.61 -7.46 -10.50
N GLU A 401 -19.05 -6.21 -10.39
CA GLU A 401 -18.99 -5.44 -9.13
C GLU A 401 -20.18 -5.79 -8.22
N LYS A 402 -19.93 -5.69 -6.90
CA LYS A 402 -20.94 -5.86 -5.82
C LYS A 402 -21.08 -4.58 -5.05
#